data_06531f6ee4611f624d097daf2151e3bf
#
_entry.id   06531f6ee4611f624d097daf2151e3bf
#
_cell.length_a   1.000
_cell.length_b   1.000
_cell.length_c   1.000
_cell.angle_alpha   90.00
_cell.angle_beta   90.00
_cell.angle_gamma   90.00
#
_symmetry.space_group_name_H-M   'P 1'
#
loop_
_entity.id
_entity.type
_entity.pdbx_description
1 polymer ?
#
loop_
_entity_poly.entity_id
_entity_poly.type
_entity_poly.pdbx_seq_one_letter_code
_entity_poly.pdbx_strand_id
1 'polypeptide(L)'
;AADPDAVAKALARCYHWTIAPCGDTALNMLGLSTQVTAVWSYISDGPYKNYEWDKTKIEFKHRTNKEITGLSPITILVIQALKTLGKENVDEKTIRVLSRRLNEDEKAALLAEGAEATDWIYTMIKKICKGEREND
;
A
#
# COMPACT_ATOMS: atom_id res chain seq x y z
N ALA A 1 -15.32 -3.79 -19.23
CA ALA A 1 -14.88 -2.57 -18.55
C ALA A 1 -13.42 -2.64 -18.21
N ALA A 2 -12.72 -1.53 -18.28
CA ALA A 2 -11.29 -1.49 -17.96
C ALA A 2 -11.07 -1.64 -16.46
N ASP A 3 -10.08 -2.44 -16.09
CA ASP A 3 -9.65 -2.55 -14.70
C ASP A 3 -8.95 -1.24 -14.30
N PRO A 4 -9.44 -0.52 -13.29
CA PRO A 4 -8.85 0.74 -12.89
C PRO A 4 -7.36 0.65 -12.52
N ASP A 5 -6.94 -0.43 -11.86
CA ASP A 5 -5.54 -0.60 -11.51
C ASP A 5 -4.66 -0.75 -12.76
N ALA A 6 -5.13 -1.51 -13.74
CA ALA A 6 -4.42 -1.66 -15.01
C ALA A 6 -4.33 -0.32 -15.74
N VAL A 7 -5.38 0.48 -15.70
CA VAL A 7 -5.38 1.82 -16.30
C VAL A 7 -4.36 2.73 -15.59
N ALA A 8 -4.34 2.71 -14.26
CA ALA A 8 -3.39 3.51 -13.48
C ALA A 8 -1.94 3.14 -13.83
N LYS A 9 -1.66 1.85 -13.92
CA LYS A 9 -0.32 1.36 -14.28
C LYS A 9 0.06 1.76 -15.71
N ALA A 10 -0.89 1.70 -16.64
CA ALA A 10 -0.65 2.11 -18.02
C ALA A 10 -0.33 3.62 -18.10
N LEU A 11 -1.08 4.43 -17.38
CA LEU A 11 -0.82 5.88 -17.30
C LEU A 11 0.57 6.16 -16.72
N ALA A 12 0.93 5.45 -15.65
CA ALA A 12 2.24 5.60 -15.02
C ALA A 12 3.36 5.27 -16.00
N ARG A 13 3.21 4.18 -16.76
CA ARG A 13 4.22 3.83 -17.79
C ARG A 13 4.32 4.89 -18.87
N CYS A 14 3.18 5.40 -19.31
CA CYS A 14 3.11 6.40 -20.37
C CYS A 14 3.85 7.69 -19.99
N TYR A 15 3.68 8.13 -18.75
CA TYR A 15 4.26 9.39 -18.27
C TYR A 15 5.54 9.19 -17.46
N HIS A 16 6.02 7.97 -17.34
CA HIS A 16 7.21 7.62 -16.57
C HIS A 16 7.10 7.99 -15.08
N TRP A 17 5.91 7.80 -14.52
CA TRP A 17 5.67 7.97 -13.09
C TRP A 17 5.90 6.65 -12.36
N THR A 18 6.45 6.73 -11.16
CA THR A 18 6.45 5.61 -10.21
C THR A 18 5.23 5.81 -9.33
N ILE A 19 4.38 4.80 -9.22
CA ILE A 19 3.14 4.90 -8.44
C ILE A 19 3.02 3.73 -7.46
N ALA A 20 2.20 3.93 -6.43
CA ALA A 20 1.83 2.85 -5.51
C ALA A 20 0.45 3.14 -4.94
N PRO A 21 -0.36 2.11 -4.71
CA PRO A 21 -1.68 2.31 -4.10
C PRO A 21 -1.58 2.95 -2.72
N CYS A 22 -2.56 3.78 -2.39
CA CYS A 22 -2.67 4.38 -1.06
C CYS A 22 -4.13 4.45 -0.65
N GLY A 23 -4.39 4.91 0.56
CA GLY A 23 -5.75 5.07 1.07
C GLY A 23 -6.55 3.78 1.04
N ASP A 24 -7.82 3.89 0.77
CA ASP A 24 -8.72 2.72 0.72
C ASP A 24 -8.33 1.72 -0.37
N THR A 25 -7.69 2.18 -1.43
CA THR A 25 -7.20 1.29 -2.48
C THR A 25 -6.17 0.31 -1.92
N ALA A 26 -5.22 0.81 -1.12
CA ALA A 26 -4.23 -0.06 -0.48
C ALA A 26 -4.89 -1.04 0.49
N LEU A 27 -5.86 -0.59 1.27
CA LEU A 27 -6.58 -1.46 2.22
C LEU A 27 -7.32 -2.58 1.48
N ASN A 28 -7.99 -2.25 0.38
CA ASN A 28 -8.71 -3.24 -0.41
C ASN A 28 -7.76 -4.28 -1.01
N MET A 29 -6.62 -3.84 -1.55
CA MET A 29 -5.66 -4.74 -2.16
C MET A 29 -5.07 -5.74 -1.17
N LEU A 30 -4.95 -5.34 0.11
CA LEU A 30 -4.42 -6.21 1.15
C LEU A 30 -5.50 -7.00 1.89
N GLY A 31 -6.77 -6.85 1.50
CA GLY A 31 -7.86 -7.55 2.13
C GLY A 31 -8.24 -6.99 3.50
N LEU A 32 -7.84 -5.76 3.80
CA LEU A 32 -8.16 -5.10 5.08
C LEU A 32 -9.47 -4.33 5.03
N SER A 33 -10.04 -4.17 3.85
CA SER A 33 -11.36 -3.58 3.66
C SER A 33 -12.07 -4.33 2.55
N THR A 34 -13.38 -4.53 2.73
CA THR A 34 -14.23 -5.18 1.72
C THR A 34 -15.11 -4.16 0.99
N GLN A 35 -15.03 -2.89 1.36
CA GLN A 35 -15.81 -1.85 0.71
C GLN A 35 -15.31 -1.62 -0.71
N VAL A 36 -16.26 -1.56 -1.66
CA VAL A 36 -15.93 -1.21 -3.04
C VAL A 36 -15.69 0.30 -3.09
N THR A 37 -14.54 0.69 -3.61
CA THR A 37 -14.20 2.10 -3.75
C THR A 37 -14.52 2.58 -5.16
N ALA A 38 -15.11 3.77 -5.25
CA ALA A 38 -15.32 4.43 -6.54
C ALA A 38 -14.09 5.26 -6.93
N VAL A 39 -13.23 5.57 -5.97
CA VAL A 39 -12.01 6.34 -6.17
C VAL A 39 -10.81 5.41 -5.93
N TRP A 40 -9.97 5.28 -6.95
CA TRP A 40 -8.74 4.49 -6.87
C TRP A 40 -7.59 5.47 -6.67
N SER A 41 -6.93 5.38 -5.53
CA SER A 41 -5.94 6.37 -5.09
C SER A 41 -4.52 5.81 -5.13
N TYR A 42 -3.62 6.59 -5.68
CA TYR A 42 -2.20 6.22 -5.82
C TYR A 42 -1.33 7.40 -5.41
N ILE A 43 -0.25 7.13 -4.70
CA ILE A 43 0.83 8.10 -4.57
C ILE A 43 1.71 8.01 -5.80
N SER A 44 2.36 9.11 -6.17
CA SER A 44 3.10 9.20 -7.42
C SER A 44 4.23 10.22 -7.27
N ASP A 45 5.33 9.99 -7.98
CA ASP A 45 6.40 10.99 -8.11
C ASP A 45 6.08 12.03 -9.18
N GLY A 46 5.00 11.81 -9.94
CA GLY A 46 4.49 12.77 -10.91
C GLY A 46 3.60 13.83 -10.27
N PRO A 47 3.00 14.70 -11.08
CA PRO A 47 2.12 15.75 -10.57
C PRO A 47 0.79 15.20 -10.05
N TYR A 48 0.09 16.01 -9.27
CA TYR A 48 -1.26 15.71 -8.85
C TYR A 48 -2.16 15.64 -10.09
N LYS A 49 -2.87 14.52 -10.27
CA LYS A 49 -3.68 14.32 -11.49
C LYS A 49 -4.87 13.41 -11.21
N ASN A 50 -6.00 13.73 -11.82
CA ASN A 50 -7.22 12.93 -11.71
C ASN A 50 -7.72 12.54 -13.08
N TYR A 51 -8.27 11.33 -13.18
CA TYR A 51 -8.93 10.83 -14.38
C TYR A 51 -10.28 10.24 -13.99
N GLU A 52 -11.31 10.50 -14.78
CA GLU A 52 -12.65 9.96 -14.54
C GLU A 52 -13.22 9.37 -15.81
N TRP A 53 -13.91 8.23 -15.67
CA TRP A 53 -14.73 7.68 -16.74
C TRP A 53 -15.85 6.86 -16.08
N ASP A 54 -17.05 6.96 -16.66
CA ASP A 54 -18.26 6.39 -16.08
C ASP A 54 -18.38 6.84 -14.63
N LYS A 55 -18.40 5.93 -13.67
CA LYS A 55 -18.49 6.26 -12.26
C LYS A 55 -17.20 5.96 -11.51
N THR A 56 -16.11 5.81 -12.26
CA THR A 56 -14.80 5.47 -11.72
C THR A 56 -13.88 6.69 -11.77
N LYS A 57 -13.14 6.88 -10.71
CA LYS A 57 -12.14 7.94 -10.64
C LYS A 57 -10.79 7.33 -10.23
N ILE A 58 -9.73 7.78 -10.91
CA ILE A 58 -8.35 7.49 -10.50
C ILE A 58 -7.72 8.81 -10.09
N GLU A 59 -7.11 8.84 -8.89
CA GLU A 59 -6.40 10.03 -8.45
C GLU A 59 -4.95 9.67 -8.14
N PHE A 60 -4.04 10.51 -8.66
CA PHE A 60 -2.62 10.43 -8.37
C PHE A 60 -2.24 11.58 -7.46
N LYS A 61 -1.73 11.27 -6.28
CA LYS A 61 -1.32 12.25 -5.28
C LYS A 61 0.21 12.35 -5.29
N HIS A 62 0.72 13.54 -5.52
CA HIS A 62 2.17 13.73 -5.53
C HIS A 62 2.79 13.45 -4.16
N ARG A 63 3.87 12.69 -4.15
CA ARG A 63 4.69 12.44 -2.96
C ARG A 63 6.16 12.55 -3.34
N THR A 64 6.99 12.85 -2.37
CA THR A 64 8.42 12.93 -2.59
C THR A 64 9.00 11.56 -2.90
N ASN A 65 10.13 11.54 -3.61
CA ASN A 65 10.81 10.31 -3.99
C ASN A 65 11.11 9.40 -2.79
N LYS A 66 11.36 9.98 -1.62
CA LYS A 66 11.73 9.25 -0.41
C LYS A 66 10.67 8.20 -0.03
N GLU A 67 9.39 8.46 -0.29
CA GLU A 67 8.32 7.53 0.05
C GLU A 67 8.13 6.43 -0.98
N ILE A 68 8.66 6.59 -2.17
CA ILE A 68 8.39 5.70 -3.29
C ILE A 68 9.65 5.01 -3.81
N THR A 69 10.76 5.76 -3.90
CA THR A 69 11.99 5.28 -4.55
C THR A 69 12.77 4.33 -3.65
N GLY A 70 13.27 3.25 -4.23
CA GLY A 70 14.13 2.32 -3.53
C GLY A 70 13.41 1.30 -2.67
N LEU A 71 12.08 1.31 -2.68
CA LEU A 71 11.28 0.35 -1.93
C LEU A 71 10.58 -0.61 -2.87
N SER A 72 10.44 -1.86 -2.44
CA SER A 72 9.65 -2.85 -3.17
C SER A 72 8.17 -2.44 -3.18
N PRO A 73 7.41 -2.79 -4.24
CA PRO A 73 5.98 -2.47 -4.28
C PRO A 73 5.21 -2.95 -3.06
N ILE A 74 5.53 -4.15 -2.54
CA ILE A 74 4.83 -4.67 -1.36
C ILE A 74 5.12 -3.84 -0.11
N THR A 75 6.35 -3.35 0.03
CA THR A 75 6.71 -2.51 1.17
C THR A 75 5.94 -1.20 1.15
N ILE A 76 5.87 -0.56 -0.02
CA ILE A 76 5.11 0.69 -0.16
C ILE A 76 3.64 0.44 0.14
N LEU A 77 3.07 -0.64 -0.40
CA LEU A 77 1.66 -0.98 -0.20
C LEU A 77 1.33 -1.16 1.28
N VAL A 78 2.14 -1.91 2.01
CA VAL A 78 1.91 -2.15 3.44
C VAL A 78 2.06 -0.86 4.24
N ILE A 79 3.08 -0.07 3.95
CA ILE A 79 3.28 1.21 4.65
C ILE A 79 2.09 2.14 4.42
N GLN A 80 1.61 2.24 3.18
CA GLN A 80 0.47 3.11 2.87
C GLN A 80 -0.81 2.61 3.55
N ALA A 81 -1.02 1.31 3.60
CA ALA A 81 -2.17 0.74 4.30
C ALA A 81 -2.12 1.05 5.80
N LEU A 82 -0.96 0.88 6.44
CA LEU A 82 -0.81 1.18 7.87
C LEU A 82 -1.02 2.66 8.14
N LYS A 83 -0.49 3.54 7.29
CA LYS A 83 -0.72 4.98 7.43
C LYS A 83 -2.19 5.33 7.30
N THR A 84 -2.90 4.68 6.40
CA THR A 84 -4.33 4.93 6.18
C THR A 84 -5.15 4.54 7.41
N LEU A 85 -4.85 3.40 8.02
CA LEU A 85 -5.52 2.97 9.24
C LEU A 85 -5.16 3.88 10.42
N GLY A 86 -3.90 4.26 10.53
CA GLY A 86 -3.38 4.97 11.67
C GLY A 86 -3.01 4.03 12.81
N LYS A 87 -2.05 4.44 13.61
CA LYS A 87 -1.48 3.61 14.69
C LYS A 87 -2.57 3.02 15.60
N GLU A 88 -3.56 3.83 15.95
CA GLU A 88 -4.61 3.44 16.92
C GLU A 88 -5.55 2.37 16.37
N ASN A 89 -5.59 2.20 15.07
CA ASN A 89 -6.52 1.28 14.41
C ASN A 89 -5.87 0.02 13.87
N VAL A 90 -4.57 -0.15 14.10
CA VAL A 90 -3.85 -1.37 13.70
C VAL A 90 -3.94 -2.35 14.85
N ASP A 91 -4.92 -3.23 14.79
CA ASP A 91 -5.19 -4.22 15.85
C ASP A 91 -4.59 -5.58 15.51
N GLU A 92 -4.78 -6.55 16.41
CA GLU A 92 -4.25 -7.90 16.21
C GLU A 92 -4.84 -8.58 14.99
N LYS A 93 -6.09 -8.31 14.67
CA LYS A 93 -6.74 -8.88 13.47
C LYS A 93 -6.03 -8.37 12.21
N THR A 94 -5.73 -7.08 12.16
CA THR A 94 -4.99 -6.48 11.06
C THR A 94 -3.63 -7.16 10.88
N ILE A 95 -2.91 -7.36 11.98
CA ILE A 95 -1.61 -8.02 11.96
C ILE A 95 -1.73 -9.44 11.42
N ARG A 96 -2.73 -10.21 11.87
CA ARG A 96 -2.95 -11.57 11.39
C ARG A 96 -3.26 -11.63 9.91
N VAL A 97 -4.16 -10.73 9.44
CA VAL A 97 -4.53 -10.69 8.02
C VAL A 97 -3.29 -10.45 7.17
N LEU A 98 -2.49 -9.47 7.54
CA LEU A 98 -1.27 -9.13 6.79
C LEU A 98 -0.24 -10.26 6.87
N SER A 99 -0.07 -10.85 8.04
CA SER A 99 0.88 -11.95 8.21
C SER A 99 0.56 -13.16 7.35
N ARG A 100 -0.73 -13.47 7.20
CA ARG A 100 -1.18 -14.59 6.37
C ARG A 100 -1.11 -14.29 4.89
N ARG A 101 -1.34 -13.03 4.53
CA ARG A 101 -1.35 -12.62 3.12
C ARG A 101 0.05 -12.54 2.52
N LEU A 102 1.03 -12.17 3.31
CA LEU A 102 2.39 -11.97 2.84
C LEU A 102 3.19 -13.26 2.88
N ASN A 103 3.92 -13.53 1.80
CA ASN A 103 4.82 -14.68 1.77
C ASN A 103 6.16 -14.34 2.45
N GLU A 104 7.05 -15.32 2.58
CA GLU A 104 8.32 -15.14 3.27
C GLU A 104 9.24 -14.12 2.59
N ASP A 105 9.26 -14.10 1.25
CA ASP A 105 10.08 -13.13 0.51
C ASP A 105 9.58 -11.71 0.72
N GLU A 106 8.27 -11.54 0.72
CA GLU A 106 7.64 -10.23 0.98
C GLU A 106 7.93 -9.76 2.40
N LYS A 107 7.86 -10.65 3.36
CA LYS A 107 8.18 -10.34 4.76
C LYS A 107 9.65 -9.95 4.92
N ALA A 108 10.55 -10.65 4.22
CA ALA A 108 11.97 -10.33 4.26
C ALA A 108 12.22 -8.92 3.70
N ALA A 109 11.58 -8.58 2.58
CA ALA A 109 11.68 -7.24 2.00
C ALA A 109 11.16 -6.17 2.97
N LEU A 110 10.01 -6.43 3.61
CA LEU A 110 9.43 -5.52 4.59
C LEU A 110 10.37 -5.25 5.77
N LEU A 111 10.99 -6.29 6.31
CA LEU A 111 11.90 -6.12 7.44
C LEU A 111 13.14 -5.32 7.05
N ALA A 112 13.70 -5.60 5.87
CA ALA A 112 14.90 -4.91 5.41
C ALA A 112 14.62 -3.45 5.06
N GLU A 113 13.52 -3.20 4.34
CA GLU A 113 13.20 -1.87 3.82
C GLU A 113 12.45 -1.00 4.83
N GLY A 114 11.67 -1.63 5.70
CA GLY A 114 10.83 -0.93 6.66
C GLY A 114 11.59 -0.24 7.78
N ALA A 115 12.86 -0.57 7.95
CA ALA A 115 13.69 0.03 9.01
C ALA A 115 13.79 1.55 8.88
N GLU A 116 13.64 2.07 7.65
CA GLU A 116 13.67 3.52 7.39
C GLU A 116 12.32 4.20 7.64
N ALA A 117 11.26 3.43 7.89
CA ALA A 117 9.93 3.98 8.12
C ALA A 117 9.82 4.58 9.51
N THR A 118 8.72 5.30 9.76
CA THR A 118 8.38 5.84 11.07
C THR A 118 8.38 4.71 12.11
N ASP A 119 8.82 5.00 13.33
CA ASP A 119 9.00 3.99 14.38
C ASP A 119 7.79 3.09 14.61
N TRP A 120 6.59 3.67 14.70
CA TRP A 120 5.40 2.87 14.96
C TRP A 120 5.08 1.93 13.79
N ILE A 121 5.34 2.38 12.55
CA ILE A 121 5.12 1.56 11.36
C ILE A 121 6.09 0.39 11.37
N TYR A 122 7.37 0.65 11.63
CA TYR A 122 8.35 -0.42 11.69
C TYR A 122 8.03 -1.43 12.81
N THR A 123 7.54 -0.96 13.96
CA THR A 123 7.09 -1.82 15.03
C THR A 123 5.98 -2.76 14.54
N MET A 124 5.01 -2.23 13.80
CA MET A 124 3.93 -3.03 13.23
C MET A 124 4.45 -4.02 12.18
N ILE A 125 5.39 -3.59 11.34
CA ILE A 125 6.01 -4.47 10.35
C ILE A 125 6.68 -5.66 11.03
N LYS A 126 7.40 -5.43 12.12
CA LYS A 126 8.04 -6.53 12.87
C LYS A 126 7.00 -7.51 13.40
N LYS A 127 5.88 -7.02 13.90
CA LYS A 127 4.78 -7.88 14.37
C LYS A 127 4.18 -8.70 13.23
N ILE A 128 3.96 -8.08 12.08
CA ILE A 128 3.43 -8.76 10.90
C ILE A 128 4.35 -9.90 10.47
N CYS A 129 5.64 -9.65 10.47
CA CYS A 129 6.63 -10.65 10.02
C CYS A 129 6.82 -11.80 11.01
N LYS A 130 6.63 -11.55 12.30
CA LYS A 130 6.61 -12.61 13.30
C LYS A 130 5.30 -13.39 13.22
N GLY A 131 4.18 -12.65 13.07
CA GLY A 131 2.86 -13.21 12.83
C GLY A 131 2.48 -14.32 13.80
N GLU A 132 2.09 -15.46 13.24
CA GLU A 132 1.59 -16.60 14.01
C GLU A 132 2.67 -17.36 14.77
N ARG A 133 3.95 -17.07 14.54
CA ARG A 133 5.03 -17.78 15.22
C ARG A 133 5.01 -17.61 16.73
N GLU A 134 4.48 -16.50 17.20
CA GLU A 134 4.38 -16.24 18.64
C GLU A 134 3.26 -17.02 19.30
N ASN A 135 2.36 -17.58 18.52
CA ASN A 135 1.22 -18.33 19.00
C ASN A 135 1.41 -19.83 18.90
N ASP A 136 2.56 -20.27 18.42
CA ASP A 136 2.88 -21.70 18.27
C ASP A 136 3.35 -22.33 19.58
#